data_313e0310cba0830da8c59d2954a204dc
#
_entry.id   313e0310cba0830da8c59d2954a204dc
#
_cell.length_a   1.000
_cell.length_b   1.000
_cell.length_c   1.000
_cell.angle_alpha   90.00
_cell.angle_beta   90.00
_cell.angle_gamma   90.00
#
_symmetry.space_group_name_H-M   'P 1'
#
loop_
_entity.id
_entity.type
_entity.pdbx_description
1 polymer ?
#
loop_
_entity_poly.entity_id
_entity_poly.type
_entity_poly.pdbx_seq_one_letter_code
_entity_poly.pdbx_strand_id
1 'polypeptide(L)'
;MEPIIDHIQITVKDMSIAEPFYDKLFPLLGFDPNKKVSAIIEEHDFHVVEYTHPLLAFAITSPRTAFRDETICRRKPGALHHLAFRAKSRSEVDGLFLELKEIGAEIVSPPRLYPEYGPDYYAVFFKDPEGIKYEIVCNENGGN
;
A
#
# COMPACT_ATOMS: atom_id res chain seq x y z
N MET A 1 -12.37 23.45 5.34
CA MET A 1 -12.06 22.03 5.61
C MET A 1 -10.74 21.68 4.94
N GLU A 2 -9.85 21.02 5.64
CA GLU A 2 -8.64 20.43 5.06
C GLU A 2 -8.91 18.95 4.78
N PRO A 3 -8.69 18.46 3.57
CA PRO A 3 -8.99 17.07 3.22
C PRO A 3 -7.91 16.11 3.71
N ILE A 4 -7.77 16.01 5.01
CA ILE A 4 -6.84 15.08 5.65
C ILE A 4 -7.46 13.70 5.68
N ILE A 5 -6.69 12.70 5.26
CA ILE A 5 -7.17 11.31 5.26
C ILE A 5 -7.13 10.77 6.68
N ASP A 6 -8.29 10.32 7.19
CA ASP A 6 -8.39 9.64 8.48
C ASP A 6 -7.98 8.17 8.33
N HIS A 7 -8.61 7.45 7.42
CA HIS A 7 -8.30 6.04 7.17
C HIS A 7 -8.58 5.66 5.73
N ILE A 8 -7.93 4.59 5.29
CA ILE A 8 -8.12 3.95 3.99
C ILE A 8 -8.48 2.49 4.24
N GLN A 9 -9.45 1.98 3.53
CA GLN A 9 -9.83 0.58 3.59
C GLN A 9 -9.94 0.02 2.19
N ILE A 10 -9.22 -1.06 1.93
CA ILE A 10 -9.22 -1.74 0.62
C ILE A 10 -9.66 -3.18 0.77
N THR A 11 -10.21 -3.74 -0.30
CA THR A 11 -10.53 -5.16 -0.36
C THR A 11 -9.41 -5.90 -1.08
N VAL A 12 -8.82 -6.89 -0.42
CA VAL A 12 -7.81 -7.77 -1.00
C VAL A 12 -8.49 -9.00 -1.62
N LYS A 13 -7.74 -9.79 -2.37
CA LYS A 13 -8.30 -10.99 -3.00
C LYS A 13 -8.34 -12.16 -2.03
N ASP A 14 -7.24 -12.44 -1.34
CA ASP A 14 -7.09 -13.54 -0.40
C ASP A 14 -6.37 -13.04 0.84
N MET A 15 -7.08 -13.00 1.97
CA MET A 15 -6.52 -12.51 3.22
C MET A 15 -5.34 -13.35 3.70
N SER A 16 -5.33 -14.65 3.44
CA SER A 16 -4.23 -15.54 3.83
C SER A 16 -2.92 -15.23 3.11
N ILE A 17 -3.01 -14.62 1.92
CA ILE A 17 -1.86 -14.15 1.14
C ILE A 17 -1.53 -12.71 1.48
N ALA A 18 -2.54 -11.87 1.62
CA ALA A 18 -2.36 -10.44 1.84
C ALA A 18 -1.82 -10.11 3.24
N GLU A 19 -2.41 -10.67 4.28
CA GLU A 19 -2.05 -10.30 5.65
C GLU A 19 -0.55 -10.49 5.96
N PRO A 20 0.10 -11.62 5.61
CA PRO A 20 1.54 -11.77 5.86
C PRO A 20 2.39 -10.71 5.14
N PHE A 21 1.99 -10.29 3.95
CA PHE A 21 2.68 -9.24 3.20
C PHE A 21 2.52 -7.88 3.88
N TYR A 22 1.29 -7.50 4.23
CA TYR A 22 1.02 -6.21 4.86
C TYR A 22 1.57 -6.12 6.28
N ASP A 23 1.68 -7.23 6.99
CA ASP A 23 2.38 -7.29 8.28
C ASP A 23 3.85 -6.87 8.16
N LYS A 24 4.46 -7.06 7.00
CA LYS A 24 5.83 -6.66 6.71
C LYS A 24 5.91 -5.27 6.08
N LEU A 25 4.96 -4.94 5.20
CA LEU A 25 4.97 -3.65 4.49
C LEU A 25 4.73 -2.47 5.42
N PHE A 26 3.69 -2.53 6.24
CA PHE A 26 3.28 -1.36 7.01
C PHE A 26 4.30 -0.93 8.07
N PRO A 27 5.01 -1.81 8.76
CA PRO A 27 6.12 -1.37 9.62
C PRO A 27 7.21 -0.61 8.86
N LEU A 28 7.51 -0.97 7.60
CA LEU A 28 8.46 -0.21 6.77
C LEU A 28 7.99 1.22 6.52
N LEU A 29 6.68 1.43 6.46
CA LEU A 29 6.06 2.74 6.22
C LEU A 29 5.77 3.50 7.53
N GLY A 30 6.24 3.01 8.68
CA GLY A 30 6.09 3.68 9.96
C GLY A 30 4.82 3.34 10.74
N PHE A 31 4.03 2.36 10.30
CA PHE A 31 2.88 1.89 11.06
C PHE A 31 3.34 1.08 12.27
N ASP A 32 2.60 1.19 13.38
CA ASP A 32 2.95 0.53 14.63
C ASP A 32 2.45 -0.93 14.65
N PRO A 33 3.35 -1.93 14.60
CA PRO A 33 2.94 -3.34 14.59
C PRO A 33 2.23 -3.77 15.87
N ASN A 34 2.40 -3.04 16.97
CA ASN A 34 1.73 -3.34 18.24
C ASN A 34 0.28 -2.87 18.28
N LYS A 35 -0.14 -2.07 17.31
CA LYS A 35 -1.51 -1.54 17.23
C LYS A 35 -2.36 -2.22 16.14
N LYS A 36 -1.86 -3.30 15.58
CA LYS A 36 -2.62 -4.11 14.62
C LYS A 36 -3.85 -4.70 15.31
N VAL A 37 -5.02 -4.57 14.67
CA VAL A 37 -6.29 -5.12 15.14
C VAL A 37 -6.89 -5.98 14.03
N SER A 38 -7.44 -7.13 14.41
CA SER A 38 -8.12 -8.04 13.47
C SER A 38 -9.50 -8.39 14.02
N ALA A 39 -10.49 -8.45 13.13
CA ALA A 39 -11.85 -8.84 13.46
C ALA A 39 -12.45 -9.70 12.37
N ILE A 40 -13.20 -10.73 12.77
CA ILE A 40 -13.96 -11.60 11.86
C ILE A 40 -15.43 -11.50 12.26
N ILE A 41 -16.28 -11.12 11.30
CA ILE A 41 -17.72 -11.00 11.48
C ILE A 41 -18.38 -11.95 10.48
N GLU A 42 -18.64 -13.18 10.91
CA GLU A 42 -19.10 -14.27 10.05
C GLU A 42 -20.46 -13.96 9.41
N GLU A 43 -21.36 -13.30 10.13
CA GLU A 43 -22.68 -12.92 9.61
C GLU A 43 -22.60 -12.00 8.38
N HIS A 44 -21.50 -11.30 8.22
CA HIS A 44 -21.29 -10.37 7.12
C HIS A 44 -20.27 -10.88 6.09
N ASP A 45 -19.77 -12.13 6.25
CA ASP A 45 -18.72 -12.66 5.39
C ASP A 45 -17.54 -11.68 5.32
N PHE A 46 -17.06 -11.25 6.49
CA PHE A 46 -16.17 -10.11 6.62
C PHE A 46 -15.02 -10.40 7.58
N HIS A 47 -13.78 -10.28 7.07
CA HIS A 47 -12.56 -10.30 7.85
C HIS A 47 -11.82 -9.00 7.58
N VAL A 48 -11.49 -8.24 8.61
CA VAL A 48 -10.75 -6.98 8.50
C VAL A 48 -9.50 -7.02 9.37
N VAL A 49 -8.41 -6.48 8.83
CA VAL A 49 -7.17 -6.24 9.57
C VAL A 49 -6.83 -4.77 9.42
N GLU A 50 -6.70 -4.07 10.55
CA GLU A 50 -6.38 -2.65 10.59
C GLU A 50 -4.98 -2.41 11.13
N TYR A 51 -4.24 -1.56 10.44
CA TYR A 51 -2.90 -1.10 10.80
C TYR A 51 -2.96 0.40 11.12
N THR A 52 -2.26 0.82 12.16
CA THR A 52 -2.31 2.19 12.68
C THR A 52 -0.97 2.90 12.52
N HIS A 53 -1.03 4.09 11.92
CA HIS A 53 0.07 5.06 11.84
C HIS A 53 -0.37 6.33 12.58
N PRO A 54 0.55 7.14 13.13
CA PRO A 54 0.17 8.41 13.75
C PRO A 54 -0.64 9.34 12.85
N LEU A 55 -0.52 9.23 11.53
CA LEU A 55 -1.20 10.11 10.56
C LEU A 55 -2.48 9.52 10.00
N LEU A 56 -2.65 8.20 9.97
CA LEU A 56 -3.83 7.54 9.39
C LEU A 56 -3.89 6.07 9.80
N ALA A 57 -5.05 5.48 9.63
CA ALA A 57 -5.19 4.02 9.69
C ALA A 57 -5.34 3.45 8.26
N PHE A 58 -4.92 2.21 8.09
CA PHE A 58 -5.08 1.47 6.84
C PHE A 58 -5.62 0.08 7.13
N ALA A 59 -6.76 -0.25 6.55
CA ALA A 59 -7.38 -1.56 6.73
C ALA A 59 -7.39 -2.35 5.43
N ILE A 60 -7.17 -3.65 5.54
CA ILE A 60 -7.41 -4.60 4.47
C ILE A 60 -8.59 -5.48 4.87
N THR A 61 -9.48 -5.76 3.92
CA THR A 61 -10.66 -6.60 4.13
C THR A 61 -10.72 -7.73 3.14
N SER A 62 -11.32 -8.85 3.57
CA SER A 62 -11.61 -9.96 2.67
C SER A 62 -12.71 -9.58 1.68
N PRO A 63 -12.71 -10.12 0.47
CA PRO A 63 -13.85 -9.98 -0.42
C PRO A 63 -15.02 -10.83 0.10
N ARG A 64 -16.23 -10.53 -0.36
CA ARG A 64 -17.34 -11.48 -0.21
C ARG A 64 -16.97 -12.78 -0.90
N THR A 65 -17.39 -13.90 -0.35
CA THR A 65 -17.13 -15.23 -0.94
C THR A 65 -17.53 -15.29 -2.41
N ALA A 66 -18.61 -14.62 -2.78
CA ALA A 66 -19.09 -14.57 -4.18
C ALA A 66 -18.09 -13.94 -5.16
N PHE A 67 -17.16 -13.11 -4.68
CA PHE A 67 -16.19 -12.38 -5.51
C PHE A 67 -14.75 -12.91 -5.38
N ARG A 68 -14.53 -13.97 -4.61
CA ARG A 68 -13.18 -14.46 -4.31
C ARG A 68 -12.37 -14.90 -5.54
N ASP A 69 -13.05 -15.27 -6.62
CA ASP A 69 -12.39 -15.71 -7.85
C ASP A 69 -12.12 -14.57 -8.84
N GLU A 70 -12.56 -13.34 -8.53
CA GLU A 70 -12.27 -12.19 -9.36
C GLU A 70 -10.81 -11.78 -9.25
N THR A 71 -10.22 -11.43 -10.39
CA THR A 71 -8.86 -10.90 -10.43
C THR A 71 -8.84 -9.42 -10.09
N ILE A 72 -7.76 -8.97 -9.42
CA ILE A 72 -7.54 -7.56 -9.17
C ILE A 72 -7.20 -6.87 -10.50
N CYS A 73 -7.95 -5.82 -10.82
CA CYS A 73 -7.73 -5.02 -12.03
C CYS A 73 -7.94 -3.54 -11.71
N ARG A 74 -6.87 -2.78 -11.69
CA ARG A 74 -6.89 -1.36 -11.33
C ARG A 74 -7.60 -0.45 -12.33
N ARG A 75 -7.91 -0.95 -13.51
CA ARG A 75 -8.59 -0.18 -14.57
C ARG A 75 -10.10 -0.45 -14.63
N LYS A 76 -10.64 -1.23 -13.71
CA LYS A 76 -12.10 -1.37 -13.57
C LYS A 76 -12.70 -0.12 -12.93
N PRO A 77 -13.90 0.30 -13.33
CA PRO A 77 -14.61 1.40 -12.63
C PRO A 77 -14.75 1.09 -11.14
N GLY A 78 -14.45 2.08 -10.30
CA GLY A 78 -14.53 1.94 -8.83
C GLY A 78 -13.35 1.23 -8.18
N ALA A 79 -12.45 0.62 -8.94
CA ALA A 79 -11.27 -0.04 -8.40
C ALA A 79 -10.21 1.00 -7.99
N LEU A 80 -9.38 0.60 -7.03
CA LEU A 80 -8.18 1.36 -6.69
C LEU A 80 -7.18 1.26 -7.85
N HIS A 81 -6.78 2.41 -8.42
CA HIS A 81 -5.75 2.43 -9.45
C HIS A 81 -4.37 2.22 -8.82
N HIS A 82 -4.01 3.03 -7.85
CA HIS A 82 -2.83 2.88 -6.99
C HIS A 82 -2.88 3.88 -5.83
N LEU A 83 -2.05 3.66 -4.83
CA LEU A 83 -1.81 4.60 -3.74
C LEU A 83 -0.34 5.01 -3.74
N ALA A 84 -0.10 6.30 -3.55
CA ALA A 84 1.25 6.86 -3.44
C ALA A 84 1.50 7.33 -2.00
N PHE A 85 2.58 6.85 -1.41
CA PHE A 85 3.07 7.31 -0.11
C PHE A 85 4.24 8.24 -0.33
N ARG A 86 4.27 9.36 0.40
CA ARG A 86 5.35 10.34 0.28
C ARG A 86 6.52 9.97 1.18
N ALA A 87 7.70 9.85 0.57
CA ALA A 87 8.97 9.77 1.27
C ALA A 87 9.56 11.16 1.50
N LYS A 88 10.41 11.30 2.51
CA LYS A 88 11.05 12.57 2.84
C LYS A 88 12.23 12.89 1.93
N SER A 89 12.83 11.87 1.31
CA SER A 89 14.03 12.03 0.49
C SER A 89 14.13 10.93 -0.56
N ARG A 90 14.95 11.16 -1.59
CA ARG A 90 15.29 10.14 -2.58
C ARG A 90 16.03 8.97 -1.94
N SER A 91 16.87 9.25 -0.96
CA SER A 91 17.58 8.24 -0.18
C SER A 91 16.62 7.31 0.55
N GLU A 92 15.52 7.85 1.09
CA GLU A 92 14.46 7.04 1.72
C GLU A 92 13.75 6.16 0.69
N VAL A 93 13.47 6.68 -0.51
CA VAL A 93 12.90 5.88 -1.61
C VAL A 93 13.82 4.71 -1.97
N ASP A 94 15.12 4.98 -2.11
CA ASP A 94 16.11 3.95 -2.44
C ASP A 94 16.23 2.88 -1.36
N GLY A 95 16.23 3.29 -0.09
CA GLY A 95 16.28 2.37 1.04
C GLY A 95 15.03 1.48 1.11
N LEU A 96 13.86 2.08 0.95
CA LEU A 96 12.59 1.34 0.93
C LEU A 96 12.53 0.37 -0.26
N PHE A 97 13.06 0.74 -1.41
CA PHE A 97 13.14 -0.17 -2.56
C PHE A 97 13.85 -1.47 -2.23
N LEU A 98 14.97 -1.41 -1.51
CA LEU A 98 15.71 -2.62 -1.10
C LEU A 98 14.86 -3.47 -0.15
N GLU A 99 14.21 -2.85 0.82
CA GLU A 99 13.36 -3.54 1.78
C GLU A 99 12.11 -4.13 1.12
N LEU A 100 11.52 -3.43 0.15
CA LEU A 100 10.37 -3.93 -0.62
C LEU A 100 10.71 -5.23 -1.36
N LYS A 101 11.91 -5.32 -1.93
CA LYS A 101 12.37 -6.56 -2.56
C LYS A 101 12.49 -7.70 -1.56
N GLU A 102 13.00 -7.42 -0.37
CA GLU A 102 13.17 -8.44 0.68
C GLU A 102 11.86 -9.00 1.18
N ILE A 103 10.81 -8.17 1.29
CA ILE A 103 9.49 -8.64 1.72
C ILE A 103 8.68 -9.31 0.62
N GLY A 104 9.18 -9.38 -0.61
CA GLY A 104 8.54 -10.06 -1.71
C GLY A 104 7.56 -9.20 -2.52
N ALA A 105 7.67 -7.87 -2.45
CA ALA A 105 6.91 -7.00 -3.33
C ALA A 105 7.33 -7.20 -4.79
N GLU A 106 6.37 -7.11 -5.70
CA GLU A 106 6.66 -7.09 -7.14
C GLU A 106 7.08 -5.68 -7.54
N ILE A 107 8.31 -5.50 -7.95
CA ILE A 107 8.81 -4.20 -8.41
C ILE A 107 8.35 -3.98 -9.85
N VAL A 108 7.51 -2.96 -10.05
CA VAL A 108 7.04 -2.57 -11.38
C VAL A 108 8.09 -1.70 -12.07
N SER A 109 8.63 -0.72 -11.35
CA SER A 109 9.69 0.16 -11.83
C SER A 109 10.59 0.54 -10.68
N PRO A 110 11.91 0.29 -10.76
CA PRO A 110 12.85 0.70 -9.72
C PRO A 110 12.91 2.22 -9.59
N PRO A 111 13.52 2.74 -8.50
CA PRO A 111 13.59 4.18 -8.29
C PRO A 111 14.22 4.92 -9.45
N ARG A 112 13.54 5.96 -9.93
CA ARG A 112 14.06 6.87 -10.94
C ARG A 112 13.29 8.18 -10.95
N LEU A 113 13.82 9.17 -11.67
CA LEU A 113 13.10 10.40 -11.97
C LEU A 113 12.02 10.15 -13.03
N TYR A 114 10.89 10.81 -12.83
CA TYR A 114 9.76 10.84 -13.76
C TYR A 114 9.51 12.30 -14.17
N PRO A 115 10.30 12.85 -15.14
CA PRO A 115 10.16 14.26 -15.54
C PRO A 115 8.77 14.60 -16.06
N GLU A 116 8.08 13.62 -16.63
CA GLU A 116 6.70 13.75 -17.12
C GLU A 116 5.67 14.04 -16.01
N TYR A 117 6.00 13.75 -14.75
CA TYR A 117 5.13 14.01 -13.60
C TYR A 117 5.57 15.25 -12.81
N GLY A 118 6.81 15.68 -13.00
CA GLY A 118 7.37 16.85 -12.33
C GLY A 118 8.89 16.84 -12.33
N PRO A 119 9.53 18.02 -12.13
CA PRO A 119 10.99 18.14 -12.25
C PRO A 119 11.77 17.36 -11.19
N ASP A 120 11.17 17.15 -10.03
CA ASP A 120 11.81 16.47 -8.90
C ASP A 120 11.10 15.19 -8.48
N TYR A 121 10.25 14.68 -9.35
CA TYR A 121 9.44 13.48 -9.08
C TYR A 121 10.30 12.23 -9.15
N TYR A 122 10.66 11.67 -7.99
CA TYR A 122 11.49 10.49 -7.86
C TYR A 122 10.72 9.39 -7.15
N ALA A 123 10.53 8.25 -7.78
CA ALA A 123 9.61 7.25 -7.27
C ALA A 123 9.99 5.83 -7.61
N VAL A 124 9.50 4.90 -6.78
CA VAL A 124 9.45 3.46 -7.04
C VAL A 124 8.00 3.02 -7.10
N PHE A 125 7.67 2.16 -8.07
CA PHE A 125 6.36 1.52 -8.19
C PHE A 125 6.46 0.05 -7.90
N PHE A 126 5.51 -0.46 -7.11
CA PHE A 126 5.47 -1.86 -6.74
C PHE A 126 4.03 -2.36 -6.59
N LYS A 127 3.88 -3.67 -6.53
CA LYS A 127 2.59 -4.32 -6.27
C LYS A 127 2.72 -5.26 -5.09
N ASP A 128 1.59 -5.45 -4.40
CA ASP A 128 1.45 -6.53 -3.45
C ASP A 128 1.43 -7.89 -4.17
N PRO A 129 1.45 -9.04 -3.47
CA PRO A 129 1.50 -10.35 -4.12
C PRO A 129 0.35 -10.66 -5.07
N GLU A 130 -0.77 -9.96 -4.94
CA GLU A 130 -1.97 -10.22 -5.75
C GLU A 130 -2.26 -9.15 -6.80
N GLY A 131 -1.43 -8.09 -6.88
CA GLY A 131 -1.48 -7.10 -7.95
C GLY A 131 -1.99 -5.72 -7.57
N ILE A 132 -2.24 -5.42 -6.29
CA ILE A 132 -2.57 -4.07 -5.85
C ILE A 132 -1.33 -3.20 -5.96
N LYS A 133 -1.46 -2.06 -6.66
CA LYS A 133 -0.33 -1.20 -7.01
C LYS A 133 -0.14 -0.05 -6.03
N TYR A 134 1.12 0.18 -5.70
CA TYR A 134 1.57 1.25 -4.82
C TYR A 134 2.75 2.01 -5.42
N GLU A 135 2.98 3.18 -4.87
CA GLU A 135 4.09 4.05 -5.22
C GLU A 135 4.69 4.62 -3.94
N ILE A 136 6.01 4.76 -3.90
CA ILE A 136 6.68 5.60 -2.91
C ILE A 136 7.37 6.70 -3.67
N VAL A 137 7.04 7.95 -3.35
CA VAL A 137 7.46 9.12 -4.12
C VAL A 137 8.09 10.18 -3.22
N CYS A 138 9.18 10.74 -3.71
CA CYS A 138 9.74 12.00 -3.23
C CYS A 138 9.66 13.01 -4.37
N ASN A 139 8.98 14.11 -4.14
CA ASN A 139 8.80 15.17 -5.15
C ASN A 139 9.29 16.53 -4.66
N GLU A 140 10.23 16.53 -3.72
CA GLU A 140 10.85 17.73 -3.21
C GLU A 140 12.29 17.84 -3.68
N ASN A 141 12.68 19.03 -4.11
CA ASN A 141 14.04 19.33 -4.55
C ASN A 141 15.02 19.23 -3.36
N GLY A 142 16.19 18.60 -3.60
CA GLY A 142 17.23 18.48 -2.59
C GLY A 142 17.03 17.38 -1.56
N GLY A 143 15.99 16.57 -1.71
CA GLY A 143 15.82 15.37 -0.90
C GLY A 143 16.80 14.28 -1.29
N ASN A 144 17.73 13.97 -0.44
CA ASN A 144 18.71 12.89 -0.62
C ASN A 144 18.46 11.77 0.36
#